data_13bd4a388b12404cbabdd0f1ffcf50be
#
_entry.id   13bd4a388b12404cbabdd0f1ffcf50be
#
_cell.length_a   1.000
_cell.length_b   1.000
_cell.length_c   1.000
_cell.angle_alpha   90.00
_cell.angle_beta   90.00
_cell.angle_gamma   90.00
#
_symmetry.space_group_name_H-M   'P 1'
#
loop_
_entity.id
_entity.type
_entity.pdbx_description
1 polymer ?
#
loop_
_entity_poly.entity_id
_entity_poly.type
_entity_poly.pdbx_seq_one_letter_code
_entity_poly.pdbx_strand_id
1 'polypeptide(L)'
;MNEYVREFNKIFNYLKVTMKNYNDKVLSNNNVNPFSSESYDRIITKLSNIKSDQEYLKIIDSFMTSLHEGHAYLSSKSDEPDKIIPLYIQYKDSKYYVIKAVNQELENKEITMIDGIKIDKYILNFKGSYSFENGKMFIKNLIIPSESAKTISFGDEEITIEPMSSQDFNHEIIKRDNPYFNNIVFNIIDGIPYLRINSFSHEMLASKEKYNFLGSEITGPIEYLNVIANYLNSNNVSDLIIDIRGNKGGSDEWFSLLSMFSDKEYTHNYSVDSTIGRQSYGETNEIINGLGEDINTSLKRLQDGTSSLDCSVFIENGNSTIKNRYLLINSDNYSVCDTLSKFSNKTGFATTIGSHTSGDGFGVTPYSFTTDILRRNDAKLVIPSTFYNLEEFQTEPSIKTKEDLLMSYEYATYKDNELKQAIEIVKARKLEQENNISFQ
;
A
#
# COMPACT_ATOMS: atom_id res chain seq x y z
N MET A 1 10.23 21.68 32.39
CA MET A 1 9.73 20.86 31.26
C MET A 1 9.95 19.40 31.65
N ASN A 2 8.88 18.60 31.72
CA ASN A 2 9.03 17.18 32.04
C ASN A 2 9.75 16.44 30.89
N GLU A 3 10.21 15.21 31.14
CA GLU A 3 10.98 14.47 30.13
C GLU A 3 10.15 14.12 28.90
N TYR A 4 8.87 13.81 29.05
CA TYR A 4 7.97 13.48 27.95
C TYR A 4 7.80 14.63 26.94
N VAL A 5 7.62 15.85 27.44
CA VAL A 5 7.55 17.06 26.59
C VAL A 5 8.88 17.32 25.89
N ARG A 6 10.01 17.11 26.60
CA ARG A 6 11.35 17.31 26.02
C ARG A 6 11.62 16.34 24.87
N GLU A 7 11.29 15.06 25.07
CA GLU A 7 11.48 14.02 24.06
C GLU A 7 10.55 14.23 22.86
N PHE A 8 9.27 14.54 23.10
CA PHE A 8 8.34 14.87 22.02
C PHE A 8 8.80 16.05 21.18
N ASN A 9 9.35 17.10 21.81
CA ASN A 9 9.88 18.25 21.06
C ASN A 9 10.98 17.85 20.07
N LYS A 10 11.84 16.90 20.43
CA LYS A 10 12.87 16.40 19.52
C LYS A 10 12.22 15.68 18.32
N ILE A 11 11.26 14.77 18.59
CA ILE A 11 10.51 14.04 17.58
C ILE A 11 9.77 15.01 16.65
N PHE A 12 8.99 15.91 17.23
CA PHE A 12 8.19 16.89 16.48
C PHE A 12 9.06 17.75 15.55
N ASN A 13 10.15 18.30 16.08
CA ASN A 13 11.06 19.14 15.28
C ASN A 13 11.72 18.36 14.16
N TYR A 14 12.14 17.12 14.42
CA TYR A 14 12.73 16.24 13.41
C TYR A 14 11.71 15.95 12.29
N LEU A 15 10.52 15.47 12.64
CA LEU A 15 9.48 15.13 11.67
C LEU A 15 8.96 16.35 10.90
N LYS A 16 8.83 17.50 11.55
CA LYS A 16 8.40 18.75 10.90
C LYS A 16 9.34 19.18 9.77
N VAL A 17 10.65 18.91 9.91
CA VAL A 17 11.63 19.23 8.87
C VAL A 17 11.68 18.13 7.83
N THR A 18 11.80 16.87 8.24
CA THR A 18 11.97 15.73 7.30
C THR A 18 10.74 15.48 6.46
N MET A 19 9.53 15.66 7.02
CA MET A 19 8.25 15.48 6.32
C MET A 19 7.67 16.78 5.75
N LYS A 20 8.46 17.86 5.67
CA LYS A 20 7.96 19.16 5.24
C LYS A 20 7.28 19.10 3.86
N ASN A 21 7.92 18.49 2.89
CA ASN A 21 7.39 18.41 1.53
C ASN A 21 6.10 17.58 1.48
N TYR A 22 6.04 16.47 2.22
CA TYR A 22 4.83 15.66 2.35
C TYR A 22 3.70 16.45 3.02
N ASN A 23 4.00 17.14 4.11
CA ASN A 23 3.02 17.98 4.80
C ASN A 23 2.50 19.09 3.89
N ASP A 24 3.37 19.82 3.20
CA ASP A 24 2.99 20.98 2.40
C ASP A 24 2.22 20.57 1.13
N LYS A 25 2.60 19.48 0.49
CA LYS A 25 2.03 19.05 -0.81
C LYS A 25 0.86 18.05 -0.68
N VAL A 26 0.85 17.22 0.34
CA VAL A 26 -0.17 16.17 0.52
C VAL A 26 -1.13 16.51 1.64
N LEU A 27 -0.64 16.63 2.86
CA LEU A 27 -1.51 16.82 4.02
C LEU A 27 -2.24 18.15 4.01
N SER A 28 -1.54 19.24 3.75
CA SER A 28 -2.15 20.58 3.74
C SER A 28 -3.19 20.75 2.63
N ASN A 29 -2.94 20.17 1.46
CA ASN A 29 -3.90 20.17 0.36
C ASN A 29 -5.19 19.39 0.68
N ASN A 30 -5.12 18.47 1.67
CA ASN A 30 -6.26 17.69 2.16
C ASN A 30 -6.78 18.19 3.51
N ASN A 31 -6.45 19.43 3.90
CA ASN A 31 -6.88 20.07 5.15
C ASN A 31 -6.41 19.34 6.42
N VAL A 32 -5.28 18.63 6.35
CA VAL A 32 -4.64 17.97 7.48
C VAL A 32 -3.36 18.73 7.81
N ASN A 33 -3.17 19.09 9.07
CA ASN A 33 -1.94 19.76 9.49
C ASN A 33 -1.50 19.29 10.89
N PRO A 34 -0.84 18.11 10.98
CA PRO A 34 -0.34 17.57 12.24
C PRO A 34 0.74 18.47 12.88
N PHE A 35 1.39 19.31 12.08
CA PHE A 35 2.46 20.23 12.52
C PHE A 35 1.97 21.65 12.84
N SER A 36 0.65 21.87 12.92
CA SER A 36 0.09 23.16 13.32
C SER A 36 0.38 23.46 14.80
N SER A 37 0.42 24.74 15.14
CA SER A 37 0.55 25.17 16.56
C SER A 37 -0.57 24.61 17.44
N GLU A 38 -1.80 24.55 16.94
CA GLU A 38 -2.93 23.97 17.66
C GLU A 38 -2.74 22.48 17.97
N SER A 39 -2.29 21.70 16.98
CA SER A 39 -1.98 20.26 17.17
C SER A 39 -0.84 20.08 18.16
N TYR A 40 0.21 20.88 18.04
CA TYR A 40 1.34 20.88 18.97
C TYR A 40 0.90 21.19 20.40
N ASP A 41 0.18 22.31 20.64
CA ASP A 41 -0.25 22.75 21.96
C ASP A 41 -1.16 21.72 22.63
N ARG A 42 -2.05 21.08 21.86
CA ARG A 42 -2.91 19.99 22.33
C ARG A 42 -2.10 18.79 22.82
N ILE A 43 -1.04 18.41 22.10
CA ILE A 43 -0.18 17.29 22.49
C ILE A 43 0.66 17.66 23.72
N ILE A 44 1.25 18.86 23.77
CA ILE A 44 2.01 19.34 24.92
C ILE A 44 1.15 19.36 26.18
N THR A 45 -0.11 19.81 26.07
CA THR A 45 -1.05 19.80 27.18
C THR A 45 -1.29 18.39 27.72
N LYS A 46 -1.48 17.41 26.85
CA LYS A 46 -1.62 16.00 27.25
C LYS A 46 -0.34 15.49 27.93
N LEU A 47 0.81 15.66 27.29
CA LEU A 47 2.11 15.21 27.79
C LEU A 47 2.51 15.85 29.13
N SER A 48 2.06 17.05 29.40
CA SER A 48 2.33 17.72 30.67
C SER A 48 1.64 17.07 31.89
N ASN A 49 0.57 16.30 31.65
CA ASN A 49 -0.27 15.68 32.65
C ASN A 49 -0.10 14.17 32.81
N ILE A 50 0.63 13.49 31.89
CA ILE A 50 0.83 12.04 31.97
C ILE A 50 1.79 11.64 33.07
N LYS A 51 1.64 10.39 33.54
CA LYS A 51 2.40 9.83 34.67
C LYS A 51 3.15 8.55 34.33
N SER A 52 3.01 8.04 33.11
CA SER A 52 3.62 6.77 32.71
C SER A 52 4.11 6.80 31.26
N ASP A 53 5.11 5.94 30.97
CA ASP A 53 5.60 5.72 29.62
C ASP A 53 4.51 5.15 28.70
N GLN A 54 3.59 4.35 29.22
CA GLN A 54 2.50 3.78 28.44
C GLN A 54 1.54 4.87 27.91
N GLU A 55 1.24 5.88 28.74
CA GLU A 55 0.46 7.04 28.29
C GLU A 55 1.24 7.83 27.23
N TYR A 56 2.56 7.97 27.41
CA TYR A 56 3.42 8.60 26.41
C TYR A 56 3.38 7.88 25.07
N LEU A 57 3.59 6.56 25.06
CA LEU A 57 3.57 5.75 23.84
C LEU A 57 2.24 5.89 23.09
N LYS A 58 1.11 5.86 23.80
CA LYS A 58 -0.23 6.09 23.19
C LYS A 58 -0.36 7.46 22.53
N ILE A 59 0.19 8.50 23.15
CA ILE A 59 0.15 9.85 22.57
C ILE A 59 1.05 9.94 21.33
N ILE A 60 2.26 9.36 21.39
CA ILE A 60 3.18 9.31 20.25
C ILE A 60 2.57 8.50 19.11
N ASP A 61 1.99 7.35 19.40
CA ASP A 61 1.32 6.52 18.40
C ASP A 61 0.17 7.27 17.70
N SER A 62 -0.65 7.97 18.48
CA SER A 62 -1.70 8.84 17.93
C SER A 62 -1.16 9.97 17.07
N PHE A 63 0.00 10.55 17.44
CA PHE A 63 0.65 11.57 16.64
C PHE A 63 1.19 10.98 15.33
N MET A 64 1.88 9.84 15.37
CA MET A 64 2.37 9.16 14.17
C MET A 64 1.21 8.80 13.23
N THR A 65 0.10 8.28 13.76
CA THR A 65 -1.12 8.00 12.99
C THR A 65 -1.65 9.26 12.30
N SER A 66 -1.56 10.43 12.94
CA SER A 66 -2.03 11.70 12.36
C SER A 66 -1.17 12.21 11.19
N LEU A 67 -0.03 11.59 10.92
CA LEU A 67 0.78 11.87 9.73
C LEU A 67 0.17 11.26 8.47
N HIS A 68 -0.74 10.29 8.61
CA HIS A 68 -1.43 9.61 7.50
C HIS A 68 -0.50 9.08 6.40
N GLU A 69 0.68 8.62 6.80
CA GLU A 69 1.72 8.09 5.94
C GLU A 69 2.00 6.63 6.35
N GLY A 70 1.87 5.69 5.39
CA GLY A 70 1.87 4.26 5.69
C GLY A 70 3.22 3.71 6.16
N HIS A 71 4.33 4.41 5.85
CA HIS A 71 5.67 4.07 6.32
C HIS A 71 6.09 4.87 7.57
N ALA A 72 5.19 5.71 8.15
CA ALA A 72 5.44 6.47 9.36
C ALA A 72 4.64 5.90 10.53
N TYR A 73 5.29 5.17 11.43
CA TYR A 73 4.60 4.50 12.55
C TYR A 73 5.48 4.32 13.79
N LEU A 74 4.83 4.15 14.94
CA LEU A 74 5.48 3.66 16.15
C LEU A 74 5.58 2.14 16.08
N SER A 75 6.80 1.61 16.09
CA SER A 75 7.08 0.18 16.26
C SER A 75 7.35 -0.09 17.74
N SER A 76 6.48 -0.83 18.37
CA SER A 76 6.64 -1.29 19.76
C SER A 76 6.13 -2.72 19.86
N LYS A 77 6.48 -3.42 20.92
CA LYS A 77 5.75 -4.64 21.31
C LYS A 77 4.39 -4.19 21.85
N SER A 78 3.52 -3.74 20.96
CA SER A 78 2.28 -3.08 21.34
C SER A 78 1.19 -4.09 21.63
N ASP A 79 0.32 -3.68 22.55
CA ASP A 79 -1.02 -4.19 22.78
C ASP A 79 -1.92 -3.89 21.55
N GLU A 80 -1.57 -4.35 20.34
CA GLU A 80 -2.55 -4.36 19.27
C GLU A 80 -3.66 -5.32 19.69
N PRO A 81 -4.92 -4.92 19.60
CA PRO A 81 -6.00 -5.79 20.00
C PRO A 81 -5.99 -7.05 19.12
N ASP A 82 -6.00 -8.21 19.78
CA ASP A 82 -6.11 -9.51 19.08
C ASP A 82 -7.46 -9.69 18.40
N LYS A 83 -8.40 -8.78 18.71
CA LYS A 83 -9.78 -8.82 18.22
C LYS A 83 -10.08 -7.69 17.26
N ILE A 84 -11.01 -7.99 16.38
CA ILE A 84 -11.54 -7.06 15.38
C ILE A 84 -13.06 -7.06 15.42
N ILE A 85 -13.65 -6.01 14.93
CA ILE A 85 -15.07 -6.05 14.52
C ILE A 85 -15.13 -6.90 13.25
N PRO A 86 -15.93 -8.00 13.22
CA PRO A 86 -15.88 -9.00 12.17
C PRO A 86 -16.54 -8.54 10.86
N LEU A 87 -15.99 -7.48 10.30
CA LEU A 87 -16.37 -6.86 9.05
C LEU A 87 -15.11 -6.57 8.20
N TYR A 88 -15.11 -7.01 6.94
CA TYR A 88 -14.26 -6.41 5.92
C TYR A 88 -15.00 -5.26 5.27
N ILE A 89 -14.42 -4.08 5.31
CA ILE A 89 -15.02 -2.84 4.84
C ILE A 89 -14.18 -2.31 3.69
N GLN A 90 -14.84 -1.84 2.62
CA GLN A 90 -14.15 -1.28 1.48
C GLN A 90 -14.75 0.07 1.08
N TYR A 91 -13.86 1.00 0.68
CA TYR A 91 -14.23 2.30 0.14
C TYR A 91 -14.48 2.21 -1.39
N LYS A 92 -15.58 2.81 -1.82
CA LYS A 92 -15.92 2.95 -3.23
C LYS A 92 -16.91 4.12 -3.43
N ASP A 93 -16.75 4.88 -4.50
CA ASP A 93 -17.64 5.97 -4.88
C ASP A 93 -17.92 6.94 -3.69
N SER A 94 -16.86 7.34 -2.97
CA SER A 94 -16.91 8.23 -1.79
C SER A 94 -17.66 7.67 -0.57
N LYS A 95 -17.84 6.35 -0.47
CA LYS A 95 -18.59 5.66 0.58
C LYS A 95 -17.89 4.39 1.06
N TYR A 96 -18.26 3.92 2.24
CA TYR A 96 -17.76 2.68 2.82
C TYR A 96 -18.84 1.61 2.83
N TYR A 97 -18.49 0.41 2.37
CA TYR A 97 -19.41 -0.72 2.29
C TYR A 97 -18.83 -1.94 3.01
N VAL A 98 -19.68 -2.70 3.68
CA VAL A 98 -19.31 -4.03 4.16
C VAL A 98 -19.23 -4.96 2.96
N ILE A 99 -18.04 -5.55 2.73
CA ILE A 99 -17.88 -6.53 1.64
C ILE A 99 -17.95 -7.97 2.13
N LYS A 100 -17.51 -8.21 3.38
CA LYS A 100 -17.66 -9.51 4.06
C LYS A 100 -17.98 -9.30 5.53
N ALA A 101 -18.88 -10.13 6.03
CA ALA A 101 -19.25 -10.18 7.43
C ALA A 101 -19.61 -11.62 7.83
N VAL A 102 -19.50 -11.95 9.13
CA VAL A 102 -20.04 -13.23 9.66
C VAL A 102 -21.56 -13.23 9.46
N ASN A 103 -22.24 -12.15 9.81
CA ASN A 103 -23.65 -11.95 9.44
C ASN A 103 -23.74 -11.42 7.98
N GLN A 104 -24.08 -12.31 7.04
CA GLN A 104 -24.14 -11.98 5.62
C GLN A 104 -25.20 -10.92 5.26
N GLU A 105 -26.21 -10.69 6.10
CA GLU A 105 -27.21 -9.64 5.87
C GLU A 105 -26.62 -8.23 5.90
N LEU A 106 -25.40 -8.09 6.46
CA LEU A 106 -24.68 -6.83 6.49
C LEU A 106 -23.88 -6.57 5.21
N GLU A 107 -23.64 -7.59 4.40
CA GLU A 107 -22.84 -7.44 3.17
C GLU A 107 -23.55 -6.52 2.16
N ASN A 108 -22.75 -5.68 1.52
CA ASN A 108 -23.15 -4.61 0.60
C ASN A 108 -23.91 -3.43 1.26
N LYS A 109 -24.10 -3.41 2.60
CA LYS A 109 -24.65 -2.23 3.27
C LYS A 109 -23.60 -1.11 3.37
N GLU A 110 -24.03 0.13 3.15
CA GLU A 110 -23.23 1.34 3.34
C GLU A 110 -23.11 1.64 4.84
N ILE A 111 -21.88 1.84 5.33
CA ILE A 111 -21.59 2.29 6.69
C ILE A 111 -21.58 3.81 6.71
N THR A 112 -22.37 4.42 7.58
CA THR A 112 -22.44 5.88 7.72
C THR A 112 -21.74 6.38 8.99
N MET A 113 -21.85 5.65 10.11
CA MET A 113 -21.22 5.99 11.38
C MET A 113 -20.73 4.75 12.14
N ILE A 114 -19.75 4.96 13.02
CA ILE A 114 -19.26 3.99 14.02
C ILE A 114 -19.23 4.71 15.36
N ASP A 115 -19.89 4.16 16.36
CA ASP A 115 -20.07 4.77 17.71
C ASP A 115 -20.56 6.23 17.64
N GLY A 116 -21.47 6.54 16.72
CA GLY A 116 -22.00 7.88 16.50
C GLY A 116 -21.05 8.86 15.81
N ILE A 117 -19.86 8.42 15.42
CA ILE A 117 -18.88 9.20 14.66
C ILE A 117 -19.02 8.87 13.17
N LYS A 118 -19.14 9.88 12.31
CA LYS A 118 -19.17 9.68 10.86
C LYS A 118 -17.93 8.90 10.39
N ILE A 119 -18.10 7.93 9.50
CA ILE A 119 -17.05 7.02 9.08
C ILE A 119 -15.81 7.76 8.53
N ASP A 120 -15.97 8.81 7.74
CA ASP A 120 -14.87 9.63 7.20
C ASP A 120 -14.03 10.30 8.29
N LYS A 121 -14.61 10.58 9.46
CA LYS A 121 -13.88 11.10 10.63
C LYS A 121 -13.31 9.98 11.49
N TYR A 122 -14.04 8.87 11.58
CA TYR A 122 -13.63 7.72 12.37
C TYR A 122 -12.32 7.12 11.84
N ILE A 123 -12.19 6.97 10.51
CA ILE A 123 -11.00 6.41 9.87
C ILE A 123 -9.73 7.21 10.09
N LEU A 124 -9.82 8.52 10.35
CA LEU A 124 -8.62 9.37 10.58
C LEU A 124 -7.82 8.97 11.84
N ASN A 125 -8.36 8.06 12.65
CA ASN A 125 -7.69 7.51 13.82
C ASN A 125 -7.01 6.15 13.55
N PHE A 126 -7.02 5.67 12.30
CA PHE A 126 -6.42 4.37 11.94
C PHE A 126 -5.01 4.54 11.43
N LYS A 127 -4.17 3.54 11.70
CA LYS A 127 -2.88 3.36 11.04
C LYS A 127 -3.11 2.75 9.66
N GLY A 128 -2.35 3.17 8.67
CA GLY A 128 -2.38 2.54 7.36
C GLY A 128 -2.07 3.49 6.21
N SER A 129 -2.13 2.92 5.02
CA SER A 129 -1.95 3.67 3.78
C SER A 129 -3.24 4.38 3.42
N TYR A 130 -3.18 5.68 3.34
CA TYR A 130 -4.28 6.53 2.93
C TYR A 130 -4.19 6.86 1.44
N SER A 131 -5.34 6.86 0.79
CA SER A 131 -5.53 7.41 -0.54
C SER A 131 -6.31 8.71 -0.48
N PHE A 132 -6.22 9.49 -1.55
CA PHE A 132 -6.86 10.80 -1.64
C PHE A 132 -7.72 10.85 -2.90
N GLU A 133 -8.97 11.23 -2.73
CA GLU A 133 -9.91 11.42 -3.83
C GLU A 133 -10.78 12.66 -3.59
N ASN A 134 -10.83 13.58 -4.55
CA ASN A 134 -11.65 14.79 -4.47
C ASN A 134 -11.45 15.60 -3.16
N GLY A 135 -10.20 15.70 -2.67
CA GLY A 135 -9.85 16.40 -1.43
C GLY A 135 -10.26 15.69 -0.15
N LYS A 136 -10.60 14.41 -0.22
CA LYS A 136 -10.88 13.56 0.94
C LYS A 136 -9.85 12.45 1.07
N MET A 137 -9.45 12.16 2.30
CA MET A 137 -8.66 10.98 2.63
C MET A 137 -9.57 9.78 2.87
N PHE A 138 -9.11 8.61 2.44
CA PHE A 138 -9.80 7.35 2.70
C PHE A 138 -8.80 6.18 2.85
N ILE A 139 -9.25 5.09 3.44
CA ILE A 139 -8.55 3.79 3.46
C ILE A 139 -9.36 2.84 2.58
N LYS A 140 -8.74 2.27 1.56
CA LYS A 140 -9.45 1.41 0.60
C LYS A 140 -10.04 0.17 1.26
N ASN A 141 -9.25 -0.55 2.05
CA ASN A 141 -9.68 -1.73 2.80
C ASN A 141 -9.50 -1.47 4.29
N LEU A 142 -10.57 -1.56 5.05
CA LEU A 142 -10.60 -1.27 6.47
C LEU A 142 -11.03 -2.51 7.26
N ILE A 143 -10.25 -2.86 8.26
CA ILE A 143 -10.59 -3.78 9.35
C ILE A 143 -10.49 -2.97 10.64
N ILE A 144 -11.49 -3.06 11.51
CA ILE A 144 -11.56 -2.27 12.74
C ILE A 144 -11.03 -3.09 13.92
N PRO A 145 -9.80 -2.85 14.42
CA PRO A 145 -9.33 -3.46 15.66
C PRO A 145 -10.16 -2.97 16.84
N SER A 146 -10.65 -3.87 17.69
CA SER A 146 -11.40 -3.48 18.88
C SER A 146 -11.50 -4.62 19.89
N GLU A 147 -11.30 -4.31 21.19
CA GLU A 147 -11.60 -5.22 22.30
C GLU A 147 -13.04 -5.09 22.83
N SER A 148 -13.79 -4.10 22.37
CA SER A 148 -15.16 -3.83 22.79
C SER A 148 -16.12 -3.79 21.62
N ALA A 149 -17.38 -4.08 21.86
CA ALA A 149 -18.45 -3.95 20.88
C ALA A 149 -18.48 -2.54 20.28
N LYS A 150 -18.89 -2.47 19.01
CA LYS A 150 -19.07 -1.23 18.26
C LYS A 150 -20.48 -1.12 17.73
N THR A 151 -21.06 0.07 17.86
CA THR A 151 -22.33 0.37 17.21
C THR A 151 -22.08 0.93 15.82
N ILE A 152 -22.55 0.20 14.81
CA ILE A 152 -22.38 0.53 13.39
C ILE A 152 -23.74 1.00 12.87
N SER A 153 -23.76 2.18 12.20
CA SER A 153 -24.95 2.72 11.57
C SER A 153 -24.92 2.45 10.05
N PHE A 154 -26.02 1.88 9.56
CA PHE A 154 -26.28 1.58 8.15
C PHE A 154 -27.49 2.44 7.68
N GLY A 155 -27.26 3.74 7.44
CA GLY A 155 -28.35 4.70 7.28
C GLY A 155 -29.11 4.91 8.59
N ASP A 156 -30.40 4.56 8.61
CA ASP A 156 -31.26 4.69 9.81
C ASP A 156 -31.23 3.45 10.73
N GLU A 157 -30.58 2.36 10.32
CA GLU A 157 -30.44 1.14 11.10
C GLU A 157 -29.13 1.18 11.91
N GLU A 158 -29.19 0.83 13.20
CA GLU A 158 -28.02 0.70 14.04
C GLU A 158 -27.89 -0.73 14.59
N ILE A 159 -26.70 -1.29 14.51
CA ILE A 159 -26.40 -2.66 14.98
C ILE A 159 -25.15 -2.60 15.86
N THR A 160 -25.23 -3.18 17.06
CA THR A 160 -24.06 -3.39 17.89
C THR A 160 -23.42 -4.72 17.55
N ILE A 161 -22.12 -4.71 17.22
CA ILE A 161 -21.34 -5.86 16.77
C ILE A 161 -20.26 -6.14 17.81
N GLU A 162 -20.25 -7.36 18.32
CA GLU A 162 -19.23 -7.84 19.25
C GLU A 162 -17.92 -8.16 18.51
N PRO A 163 -16.76 -7.85 19.12
CA PRO A 163 -15.47 -8.19 18.55
C PRO A 163 -15.22 -9.71 18.64
N MET A 164 -14.49 -10.24 17.64
CA MET A 164 -13.99 -11.60 17.65
C MET A 164 -12.51 -11.64 17.28
N SER A 165 -11.82 -12.75 17.52
CA SER A 165 -10.42 -12.86 17.10
C SER A 165 -10.29 -12.80 15.57
N SER A 166 -9.22 -12.19 15.08
CA SER A 166 -8.94 -12.15 13.64
C SER A 166 -8.84 -13.55 13.04
N GLN A 167 -8.34 -14.52 13.82
CA GLN A 167 -8.22 -15.92 13.40
C GLN A 167 -9.60 -16.55 13.21
N ASP A 168 -10.52 -16.38 14.17
CA ASP A 168 -11.89 -16.93 14.10
C ASP A 168 -12.66 -16.31 12.94
N PHE A 169 -12.53 -14.98 12.77
CA PHE A 169 -13.17 -14.29 11.65
C PHE A 169 -12.70 -14.82 10.29
N ASN A 170 -11.39 -14.93 10.12
CA ASN A 170 -10.82 -15.47 8.89
C ASN A 170 -11.26 -16.93 8.68
N HIS A 171 -11.31 -17.75 9.75
CA HIS A 171 -11.79 -19.12 9.66
C HIS A 171 -13.26 -19.20 9.19
N GLU A 172 -14.15 -18.36 9.74
CA GLU A 172 -15.56 -18.32 9.31
C GLU A 172 -15.71 -17.88 7.85
N ILE A 173 -14.94 -16.87 7.40
CA ILE A 173 -14.94 -16.46 5.99
C ILE A 173 -14.39 -17.56 5.08
N ILE A 174 -13.27 -18.21 5.45
CA ILE A 174 -12.68 -19.31 4.68
C ILE A 174 -13.64 -20.48 4.57
N LYS A 175 -14.27 -20.88 5.68
CA LYS A 175 -15.25 -21.97 5.71
C LYS A 175 -16.44 -21.72 4.79
N ARG A 176 -16.89 -20.47 4.70
CA ARG A 176 -18.01 -20.06 3.86
C ARG A 176 -17.65 -19.93 2.39
N ASP A 177 -16.58 -19.17 2.11
CA ASP A 177 -16.21 -18.74 0.76
C ASP A 177 -15.15 -19.63 0.12
N ASN A 178 -14.50 -20.50 0.93
CA ASN A 178 -13.41 -21.41 0.52
C ASN A 178 -12.37 -20.70 -0.38
N PRO A 179 -11.81 -19.56 0.03
CA PRO A 179 -10.89 -18.82 -0.81
C PRO A 179 -9.60 -19.61 -1.01
N TYR A 180 -9.30 -19.92 -2.27
CA TYR A 180 -7.98 -20.40 -2.67
C TYR A 180 -7.12 -19.19 -3.01
N PHE A 181 -6.00 -19.05 -2.33
CA PHE A 181 -5.15 -17.88 -2.44
C PHE A 181 -3.70 -18.27 -2.71
N ASN A 182 -3.27 -18.10 -3.96
CA ASN A 182 -1.85 -18.15 -4.34
C ASN A 182 -1.34 -16.74 -4.56
N ASN A 183 -0.06 -16.52 -4.24
CA ASN A 183 0.56 -15.22 -4.50
C ASN A 183 0.56 -14.88 -6.00
N ILE A 184 0.79 -15.86 -6.84
CA ILE A 184 0.78 -15.72 -8.30
C ILE A 184 -0.34 -16.59 -8.86
N VAL A 185 -1.18 -16.00 -9.71
CA VAL A 185 -2.24 -16.70 -10.44
C VAL A 185 -2.04 -16.42 -11.92
N PHE A 186 -1.99 -17.49 -12.72
CA PHE A 186 -1.93 -17.40 -14.18
C PHE A 186 -3.12 -18.10 -14.81
N ASN A 187 -3.79 -17.41 -15.72
CA ASN A 187 -4.93 -17.94 -16.49
C ASN A 187 -4.91 -17.41 -17.93
N ILE A 188 -5.69 -18.02 -18.79
CA ILE A 188 -6.04 -17.47 -20.10
C ILE A 188 -7.54 -17.17 -20.06
N ILE A 189 -7.90 -15.90 -20.13
CA ILE A 189 -9.28 -15.43 -20.02
C ILE A 189 -9.66 -14.82 -21.38
N ASP A 190 -10.67 -15.38 -22.02
CA ASP A 190 -11.13 -14.97 -23.36
C ASP A 190 -9.98 -14.91 -24.39
N GLY A 191 -9.01 -15.82 -24.29
CA GLY A 191 -7.86 -15.89 -25.17
C GLY A 191 -6.74 -14.88 -24.86
N ILE A 192 -6.86 -14.11 -23.78
CA ILE A 192 -5.85 -13.17 -23.32
C ILE A 192 -5.16 -13.74 -22.07
N PRO A 193 -3.83 -13.87 -22.05
CA PRO A 193 -3.08 -14.24 -20.88
C PRO A 193 -3.25 -13.20 -19.76
N TYR A 194 -3.50 -13.71 -18.57
CA TYR A 194 -3.71 -12.95 -17.35
C TYR A 194 -2.79 -13.46 -16.26
N LEU A 195 -1.95 -12.58 -15.73
CA LEU A 195 -1.01 -12.83 -14.65
C LEU A 195 -1.36 -11.94 -13.48
N ARG A 196 -1.77 -12.51 -12.35
CA ARG A 196 -2.01 -11.77 -11.12
C ARG A 196 -0.88 -11.99 -10.13
N ILE A 197 -0.44 -10.92 -9.46
CA ILE A 197 0.58 -10.93 -8.40
C ILE A 197 0.00 -10.20 -7.19
N ASN A 198 -0.27 -10.96 -6.12
CA ASN A 198 -0.97 -10.45 -4.94
C ASN A 198 -0.06 -9.70 -3.94
N SER A 199 1.24 -9.98 -3.95
CA SER A 199 2.21 -9.32 -3.08
C SER A 199 3.58 -9.28 -3.73
N PHE A 200 4.30 -8.19 -3.53
CA PHE A 200 5.71 -8.03 -3.90
C PHE A 200 6.65 -8.25 -2.71
N SER A 201 6.20 -8.89 -1.63
CA SER A 201 7.06 -9.09 -0.47
C SER A 201 8.27 -9.98 -0.79
N HIS A 202 9.38 -9.73 -0.09
CA HIS A 202 10.60 -10.52 -0.24
C HIS A 202 10.39 -11.98 0.23
N GLU A 203 9.61 -12.19 1.31
CA GLU A 203 9.29 -13.52 1.83
C GLU A 203 8.56 -14.38 0.79
N MET A 204 7.74 -13.73 -0.07
CA MET A 204 7.06 -14.44 -1.15
C MET A 204 8.03 -14.92 -2.21
N LEU A 205 9.09 -14.17 -2.52
CA LEU A 205 10.13 -14.62 -3.47
C LEU A 205 10.88 -15.85 -2.98
N ALA A 206 11.12 -15.93 -1.66
CA ALA A 206 11.79 -17.06 -1.02
C ALA A 206 10.83 -18.22 -0.67
N SER A 207 9.55 -18.09 -0.95
CA SER A 207 8.54 -19.08 -0.58
C SER A 207 8.72 -20.39 -1.36
N LYS A 208 8.30 -21.49 -0.73
CA LYS A 208 8.17 -22.82 -1.38
C LYS A 208 6.71 -23.12 -1.74
N GLU A 209 5.96 -22.08 -2.04
CA GLU A 209 4.58 -22.22 -2.50
C GLU A 209 4.53 -23.10 -3.74
N LYS A 210 3.48 -23.93 -3.83
CA LYS A 210 3.28 -24.85 -4.95
C LYS A 210 2.24 -24.28 -5.89
N TYR A 211 2.59 -24.28 -7.17
CA TYR A 211 1.75 -23.82 -8.25
C TYR A 211 1.45 -24.98 -9.20
N ASN A 212 0.30 -24.96 -9.85
CA ASN A 212 -0.02 -25.89 -10.90
C ASN A 212 0.02 -25.18 -12.26
N PHE A 213 0.75 -25.73 -13.21
CA PHE A 213 0.80 -25.25 -14.59
C PHE A 213 0.57 -26.42 -15.55
N LEU A 214 -0.57 -26.43 -16.22
CA LEU A 214 -0.97 -27.46 -17.18
C LEU A 214 -0.80 -28.91 -16.66
N GLY A 215 -1.14 -29.12 -15.38
CA GLY A 215 -1.06 -30.43 -14.72
C GLY A 215 0.31 -30.76 -14.12
N SER A 216 1.30 -29.89 -14.23
CA SER A 216 2.60 -30.04 -13.58
C SER A 216 2.69 -29.18 -12.32
N GLU A 217 3.18 -29.76 -11.22
CA GLU A 217 3.47 -29.03 -10.00
C GLU A 217 4.82 -28.30 -10.12
N ILE A 218 4.82 -26.98 -9.86
CA ILE A 218 5.98 -26.12 -9.87
C ILE A 218 6.17 -25.57 -8.45
N THR A 219 7.39 -25.60 -7.93
CA THR A 219 7.69 -25.09 -6.58
C THR A 219 8.41 -23.75 -6.66
N GLY A 220 7.87 -22.76 -5.98
CA GLY A 220 8.41 -21.42 -5.87
C GLY A 220 7.95 -20.46 -6.96
N PRO A 221 7.81 -19.17 -6.61
CA PRO A 221 7.26 -18.15 -7.50
C PRO A 221 8.17 -17.84 -8.70
N ILE A 222 9.48 -17.81 -8.49
CA ILE A 222 10.45 -17.49 -9.57
C ILE A 222 10.39 -18.55 -10.67
N GLU A 223 10.41 -19.85 -10.30
CA GLU A 223 10.32 -20.93 -11.27
C GLU A 223 8.97 -20.93 -11.98
N TYR A 224 7.90 -20.63 -11.25
CA TYR A 224 6.56 -20.52 -11.84
C TYR A 224 6.47 -19.38 -12.86
N LEU A 225 7.04 -18.20 -12.59
CA LEU A 225 7.11 -17.09 -13.53
C LEU A 225 7.95 -17.46 -14.78
N ASN A 226 9.08 -18.16 -14.61
CA ASN A 226 9.89 -18.67 -15.72
C ASN A 226 9.09 -19.60 -16.63
N VAL A 227 8.34 -20.54 -16.05
CA VAL A 227 7.49 -21.47 -16.83
C VAL A 227 6.42 -20.71 -17.61
N ILE A 228 5.77 -19.70 -16.98
CA ILE A 228 4.79 -18.83 -17.65
C ILE A 228 5.45 -18.07 -18.81
N ALA A 229 6.58 -17.42 -18.58
CA ALA A 229 7.29 -16.65 -19.61
C ALA A 229 7.70 -17.53 -20.81
N ASN A 230 8.24 -18.72 -20.55
CA ASN A 230 8.59 -19.69 -21.59
C ASN A 230 7.35 -20.16 -22.38
N TYR A 231 6.24 -20.41 -21.71
CA TYR A 231 4.99 -20.77 -22.38
C TYR A 231 4.49 -19.65 -23.29
N LEU A 232 4.47 -18.41 -22.82
CA LEU A 232 4.03 -17.27 -23.61
C LEU A 232 4.93 -17.03 -24.82
N ASN A 233 6.24 -17.10 -24.64
CA ASN A 233 7.22 -16.95 -25.73
C ASN A 233 7.11 -18.09 -26.78
N SER A 234 6.96 -19.32 -26.32
CA SER A 234 6.83 -20.49 -27.24
C SER A 234 5.54 -20.44 -28.05
N ASN A 235 4.51 -19.76 -27.58
CA ASN A 235 3.25 -19.57 -28.29
C ASN A 235 3.16 -18.21 -29.01
N ASN A 236 4.27 -17.44 -29.08
CA ASN A 236 4.34 -16.13 -29.74
C ASN A 236 3.25 -15.16 -29.23
N VAL A 237 2.98 -15.18 -27.95
CA VAL A 237 1.99 -14.30 -27.34
C VAL A 237 2.48 -12.86 -27.35
N SER A 238 1.64 -11.92 -27.82
CA SER A 238 1.97 -10.49 -27.91
C SER A 238 1.38 -9.63 -26.79
N ASP A 239 0.33 -10.11 -26.13
CA ASP A 239 -0.46 -9.34 -25.19
C ASP A 239 -0.52 -10.04 -23.82
N LEU A 240 -0.35 -9.28 -22.73
CA LEU A 240 -0.40 -9.80 -21.36
C LEU A 240 -1.08 -8.79 -20.45
N ILE A 241 -2.10 -9.22 -19.71
CA ILE A 241 -2.64 -8.48 -18.56
C ILE A 241 -1.85 -8.88 -17.33
N ILE A 242 -1.28 -7.89 -16.63
CA ILE A 242 -0.63 -8.04 -15.32
C ILE A 242 -1.54 -7.36 -14.30
N ASP A 243 -2.10 -8.12 -13.37
CA ASP A 243 -3.01 -7.60 -12.35
C ASP A 243 -2.30 -7.53 -10.99
N ILE A 244 -2.14 -6.31 -10.49
CA ILE A 244 -1.57 -6.03 -9.17
C ILE A 244 -2.60 -5.37 -8.24
N ARG A 245 -3.88 -5.30 -8.60
CA ARG A 245 -4.92 -4.71 -7.74
C ARG A 245 -4.92 -5.37 -6.36
N GLY A 246 -4.95 -4.56 -5.31
CA GLY A 246 -4.87 -5.03 -3.91
C GLY A 246 -3.47 -5.36 -3.41
N ASN A 247 -2.44 -5.34 -4.24
CA ASN A 247 -1.06 -5.56 -3.83
C ASN A 247 -0.53 -4.28 -3.15
N LYS A 248 -0.01 -4.42 -1.93
CA LYS A 248 0.50 -3.31 -1.10
C LYS A 248 1.98 -2.97 -1.34
N GLY A 249 2.61 -3.61 -2.32
CA GLY A 249 4.03 -3.42 -2.59
C GLY A 249 4.91 -4.46 -1.92
N GLY A 250 6.15 -4.10 -1.60
CA GLY A 250 7.17 -4.96 -1.02
C GLY A 250 8.57 -4.66 -1.54
N SER A 251 9.26 -5.64 -2.11
CA SER A 251 10.62 -5.52 -2.64
C SER A 251 10.64 -5.05 -4.10
N ASP A 252 11.61 -4.21 -4.44
CA ASP A 252 11.89 -3.77 -5.81
C ASP A 252 12.57 -4.86 -6.68
N GLU A 253 13.02 -5.95 -6.08
CA GLU A 253 13.53 -7.14 -6.80
C GLU A 253 12.52 -7.67 -7.84
N TRP A 254 11.24 -7.41 -7.63
CA TRP A 254 10.19 -7.78 -8.58
C TRP A 254 10.33 -7.11 -9.96
N PHE A 255 10.99 -5.94 -10.06
CA PHE A 255 11.28 -5.33 -11.35
C PHE A 255 12.19 -6.22 -12.21
N SER A 256 13.20 -6.85 -11.59
CA SER A 256 14.08 -7.82 -12.29
C SER A 256 13.30 -9.04 -12.79
N LEU A 257 12.31 -9.52 -12.02
CA LEU A 257 11.48 -10.66 -12.44
C LEU A 257 10.53 -10.28 -13.57
N LEU A 258 10.00 -9.05 -13.58
CA LEU A 258 9.15 -8.58 -14.67
C LEU A 258 9.89 -8.42 -16.01
N SER A 259 11.23 -8.40 -16.00
CA SER A 259 12.04 -8.44 -17.21
C SER A 259 11.73 -9.65 -18.11
N MET A 260 11.34 -10.79 -17.51
CA MET A 260 10.94 -12.00 -18.27
C MET A 260 9.80 -11.75 -19.27
N PHE A 261 8.99 -10.73 -19.01
CA PHE A 261 7.86 -10.31 -19.85
C PHE A 261 8.16 -9.07 -20.67
N SER A 262 9.43 -8.64 -20.76
CA SER A 262 9.85 -7.44 -21.47
C SER A 262 10.52 -7.76 -22.80
N ASP A 263 10.13 -7.04 -23.85
CA ASP A 263 10.66 -7.15 -25.22
C ASP A 263 11.82 -6.20 -25.50
N LYS A 264 12.12 -5.30 -24.59
CA LYS A 264 13.22 -4.32 -24.64
C LYS A 264 13.55 -3.82 -23.24
N GLU A 265 14.60 -3.04 -23.13
CA GLU A 265 14.94 -2.33 -21.90
C GLU A 265 14.04 -1.10 -21.69
N TYR A 266 13.66 -0.86 -20.44
CA TYR A 266 12.96 0.33 -20.01
C TYR A 266 13.68 0.91 -18.78
N THR A 267 13.95 2.20 -18.79
CA THR A 267 14.64 2.89 -17.70
C THR A 267 13.95 4.20 -17.36
N HIS A 268 13.79 4.47 -16.07
CA HIS A 268 13.32 5.76 -15.55
C HIS A 268 14.30 6.27 -14.52
N ASN A 269 14.87 7.45 -14.78
CA ASN A 269 15.74 8.16 -13.86
C ASN A 269 14.92 9.22 -13.10
N TYR A 270 15.17 9.34 -11.80
CA TYR A 270 14.49 10.29 -10.93
C TYR A 270 15.42 10.72 -9.78
N SER A 271 15.11 11.83 -9.14
CA SER A 271 15.85 12.32 -7.98
C SER A 271 14.95 12.30 -6.74
N VAL A 272 15.52 11.96 -5.59
CA VAL A 272 14.86 11.99 -4.29
C VAL A 272 15.65 12.81 -3.30
N ASP A 273 14.98 13.52 -2.42
CA ASP A 273 15.62 14.15 -1.27
C ASP A 273 15.73 13.11 -0.13
N SER A 274 16.93 12.98 0.40
CA SER A 274 17.23 12.04 1.50
C SER A 274 17.70 12.77 2.74
N THR A 275 17.12 12.39 3.88
CA THR A 275 17.53 12.89 5.20
C THR A 275 18.69 12.10 5.81
N ILE A 276 19.03 10.93 5.24
CA ILE A 276 20.11 10.06 5.73
C ILE A 276 21.35 10.06 4.84
N GLY A 277 21.27 10.63 3.62
CA GLY A 277 22.36 10.66 2.66
C GLY A 277 22.68 9.30 2.00
N ARG A 278 23.58 9.35 1.00
CA ARG A 278 23.90 8.18 0.15
C ARG A 278 24.61 7.05 0.87
N GLN A 279 25.47 7.37 1.85
CA GLN A 279 26.27 6.38 2.58
C GLN A 279 25.46 5.49 3.52
N SER A 280 24.27 5.92 3.92
CA SER A 280 23.41 5.22 4.89
C SER A 280 22.44 4.21 4.25
N TYR A 281 22.40 4.10 2.92
CA TYR A 281 21.48 3.20 2.23
C TYR A 281 21.70 1.72 2.57
N GLY A 282 22.98 1.29 2.73
CA GLY A 282 23.32 -0.07 3.16
C GLY A 282 23.12 -0.32 4.66
N GLU A 283 23.19 0.74 5.47
CA GLU A 283 23.04 0.67 6.94
C GLU A 283 21.56 0.68 7.38
N THR A 284 20.64 1.06 6.47
CA THR A 284 19.22 1.26 6.78
C THR A 284 18.56 -0.01 7.31
N ASN A 285 18.91 -1.18 6.77
CA ASN A 285 18.34 -2.45 7.21
C ASN A 285 18.76 -2.80 8.65
N GLU A 286 19.99 -2.48 9.06
CA GLU A 286 20.44 -2.68 10.44
C GLU A 286 19.71 -1.71 11.39
N ILE A 287 19.54 -0.45 10.98
CA ILE A 287 18.80 0.56 11.74
C ILE A 287 17.32 0.19 11.88
N ILE A 288 16.69 -0.29 10.81
CA ILE A 288 15.27 -0.70 10.83
C ILE A 288 15.08 -1.94 11.72
N ASN A 289 15.93 -2.94 11.60
CA ASN A 289 15.80 -4.18 12.34
C ASN A 289 16.35 -4.08 13.77
N GLY A 290 17.21 -3.09 14.06
CA GLY A 290 17.73 -2.78 15.37
C GLY A 290 16.80 -1.90 16.23
N LEU A 291 17.37 -1.30 17.29
CA LEU A 291 16.65 -0.36 18.17
C LEU A 291 16.46 1.04 17.55
N GLY A 292 16.96 1.27 16.34
CA GLY A 292 16.94 2.58 15.68
C GLY A 292 18.11 3.49 16.11
N GLU A 293 18.35 4.55 15.34
CA GLU A 293 19.37 5.54 15.64
C GLU A 293 18.90 6.46 16.80
N ASP A 294 19.84 6.94 17.63
CA ASP A 294 19.49 7.93 18.66
C ASP A 294 19.02 9.24 18.02
N ILE A 295 17.92 9.80 18.50
CA ILE A 295 17.30 11.02 17.96
C ILE A 295 18.26 12.22 17.90
N ASN A 296 19.21 12.32 18.84
CA ASN A 296 20.17 13.43 18.82
C ASN A 296 21.16 13.29 17.66
N THR A 297 21.53 12.07 17.27
CA THR A 297 22.34 11.78 16.07
C THR A 297 21.55 12.13 14.81
N SER A 298 20.28 11.73 14.73
CA SER A 298 19.39 12.07 13.62
C SER A 298 19.21 13.59 13.48
N LEU A 299 19.02 14.31 14.58
CA LEU A 299 18.92 15.77 14.60
C LEU A 299 20.23 16.47 14.15
N LYS A 300 21.39 15.92 14.55
CA LYS A 300 22.68 16.45 14.11
C LYS A 300 22.84 16.27 12.59
N ARG A 301 22.54 15.08 12.08
CA ARG A 301 22.59 14.79 10.63
C ARG A 301 21.68 15.74 9.85
N LEU A 302 20.50 16.04 10.37
CA LEU A 302 19.58 16.98 9.75
C LEU A 302 20.14 18.40 9.67
N GLN A 303 20.97 18.83 10.63
CA GLN A 303 21.67 20.12 10.58
C GLN A 303 22.70 20.19 9.46
N ASP A 304 23.29 19.03 9.07
CA ASP A 304 24.22 18.94 7.94
C ASP A 304 23.50 19.01 6.58
N GLY A 305 22.16 19.03 6.57
CA GLY A 305 21.30 19.21 5.40
C GLY A 305 20.78 17.90 4.80
N THR A 306 19.81 18.04 3.91
CA THR A 306 19.33 16.95 3.05
C THR A 306 20.24 16.82 1.83
N SER A 307 20.42 15.61 1.32
CA SER A 307 21.13 15.35 0.06
C SER A 307 20.16 14.89 -1.01
N SER A 308 20.31 15.43 -2.21
CA SER A 308 19.61 14.89 -3.38
C SER A 308 20.33 13.63 -3.86
N LEU A 309 19.56 12.56 -4.10
CA LEU A 309 20.05 11.31 -4.63
C LEU A 309 19.43 11.05 -6.00
N ASP A 310 20.28 10.83 -6.99
CA ASP A 310 19.84 10.34 -8.29
C ASP A 310 19.65 8.84 -8.23
N CYS A 311 18.47 8.39 -8.58
CA CYS A 311 18.04 7.01 -8.58
C CYS A 311 17.59 6.56 -9.96
N SER A 312 17.62 5.26 -10.20
CA SER A 312 17.18 4.68 -11.45
C SER A 312 16.38 3.41 -11.17
N VAL A 313 15.22 3.28 -11.80
CA VAL A 313 14.47 2.04 -11.87
C VAL A 313 14.51 1.56 -13.30
N PHE A 314 14.77 0.27 -13.49
CA PHE A 314 14.87 -0.32 -14.82
C PHE A 314 14.25 -1.72 -14.87
N ILE A 315 13.78 -2.09 -16.04
CA ILE A 315 13.39 -3.44 -16.41
C ILE A 315 14.23 -3.82 -17.63
N GLU A 316 15.00 -4.88 -17.51
CA GLU A 316 15.88 -5.34 -18.57
C GLU A 316 15.11 -5.95 -19.75
N ASN A 317 15.79 -6.11 -20.87
CA ASN A 317 15.25 -6.83 -22.00
C ASN A 317 15.30 -8.35 -21.75
N GLY A 318 14.14 -8.96 -21.54
CA GLY A 318 13.99 -10.41 -21.37
C GLY A 318 13.81 -11.19 -22.66
N ASN A 319 13.94 -10.53 -23.82
CA ASN A 319 13.68 -11.13 -25.16
C ASN A 319 12.28 -11.75 -25.28
N SER A 320 11.30 -11.15 -24.62
CA SER A 320 9.92 -11.63 -24.63
C SER A 320 9.24 -11.33 -25.97
N THR A 321 8.31 -12.19 -26.36
CA THR A 321 7.40 -11.94 -27.48
C THR A 321 6.30 -10.94 -27.15
N ILE A 322 6.10 -10.65 -25.85
CA ILE A 322 5.06 -9.75 -25.36
C ILE A 322 5.42 -8.31 -25.72
N LYS A 323 4.59 -7.68 -26.56
CA LYS A 323 4.72 -6.29 -26.99
C LYS A 323 3.83 -5.35 -26.21
N ASN A 324 2.65 -5.83 -25.84
CA ASN A 324 1.62 -5.05 -25.16
C ASN A 324 1.39 -5.61 -23.77
N ARG A 325 1.72 -4.83 -22.75
CA ARG A 325 1.45 -5.13 -21.34
C ARG A 325 0.38 -4.18 -20.84
N TYR A 326 -0.58 -4.72 -20.11
CA TYR A 326 -1.69 -3.97 -19.51
C TYR A 326 -1.63 -4.21 -18.01
N LEU A 327 -1.36 -3.15 -17.24
CA LEU A 327 -1.20 -3.23 -15.79
C LEU A 327 -2.49 -2.80 -15.11
N LEU A 328 -3.18 -3.74 -14.46
CA LEU A 328 -4.38 -3.43 -13.68
C LEU A 328 -3.99 -2.92 -12.31
N ILE A 329 -4.47 -1.72 -11.98
CA ILE A 329 -4.18 -1.00 -10.74
C ILE A 329 -5.45 -0.50 -10.07
N ASN A 330 -5.39 -0.33 -8.74
CA ASN A 330 -6.49 0.29 -8.00
C ASN A 330 -6.00 1.08 -6.78
N SER A 331 -6.92 1.72 -6.09
CA SER A 331 -6.63 2.56 -4.92
C SER A 331 -6.13 1.79 -3.67
N ASP A 332 -5.88 0.50 -3.79
CA ASP A 332 -5.21 -0.32 -2.79
C ASP A 332 -3.72 -0.58 -3.11
N ASN A 333 -3.27 -0.20 -4.30
CA ASN A 333 -1.85 -0.31 -4.67
C ASN A 333 -1.02 0.76 -3.98
N TYR A 334 0.05 0.32 -3.30
CA TYR A 334 0.87 1.16 -2.46
C TYR A 334 2.37 0.86 -2.65
N SER A 335 3.27 1.82 -2.33
CA SER A 335 4.71 1.62 -2.32
C SER A 335 5.25 1.12 -3.67
N VAL A 336 5.92 -0.03 -3.75
CA VAL A 336 6.51 -0.60 -4.99
C VAL A 336 5.47 -0.79 -6.10
N CYS A 337 4.19 -1.04 -5.76
CA CYS A 337 3.13 -1.10 -6.78
C CYS A 337 2.85 0.26 -7.40
N ASP A 338 2.88 1.33 -6.63
CA ASP A 338 2.78 2.68 -7.16
C ASP A 338 4.05 3.05 -7.98
N THR A 339 5.24 2.61 -7.52
CA THR A 339 6.49 2.74 -8.29
C THR A 339 6.36 2.09 -9.67
N LEU A 340 5.85 0.83 -9.75
CA LEU A 340 5.65 0.13 -11.00
C LEU A 340 4.62 0.83 -11.89
N SER A 341 3.56 1.37 -11.31
CA SER A 341 2.53 2.11 -12.02
C SER A 341 3.07 3.42 -12.62
N LYS A 342 3.83 4.20 -11.84
CA LYS A 342 4.53 5.42 -12.30
C LYS A 342 5.55 5.08 -13.39
N PHE A 343 6.38 4.07 -13.14
CA PHE A 343 7.36 3.59 -14.10
C PHE A 343 6.70 3.22 -15.43
N SER A 344 5.59 2.49 -15.38
CA SER A 344 4.84 2.09 -16.58
C SER A 344 4.34 3.30 -17.36
N ASN A 345 3.76 4.30 -16.70
CA ASN A 345 3.27 5.52 -17.34
C ASN A 345 4.42 6.38 -17.92
N LYS A 346 5.57 6.46 -17.23
CA LYS A 346 6.72 7.29 -17.67
C LYS A 346 7.50 6.64 -18.81
N THR A 347 7.61 5.33 -18.84
CA THR A 347 8.45 4.59 -19.81
C THR A 347 7.66 3.93 -20.94
N GLY A 348 6.36 3.75 -20.77
CA GLY A 348 5.52 2.96 -21.67
C GLY A 348 5.74 1.44 -21.52
N PHE A 349 6.27 0.98 -20.39
CA PHE A 349 6.40 -0.46 -20.10
C PHE A 349 5.06 -1.18 -20.17
N ALA A 350 4.04 -0.62 -19.56
CA ALA A 350 2.68 -1.13 -19.63
C ALA A 350 1.66 0.03 -19.74
N THR A 351 0.51 -0.26 -20.35
CA THR A 351 -0.67 0.62 -20.26
C THR A 351 -1.38 0.35 -18.94
N THR A 352 -1.44 1.34 -18.06
CA THR A 352 -2.14 1.20 -16.78
C THR A 352 -3.66 1.34 -16.97
N ILE A 353 -4.44 0.44 -16.37
CA ILE A 353 -5.91 0.38 -16.46
C ILE A 353 -6.46 0.24 -15.04
N GLY A 354 -7.51 0.97 -14.69
CA GLY A 354 -8.17 0.84 -13.39
C GLY A 354 -8.53 2.15 -12.72
N SER A 355 -8.24 2.27 -11.44
CA SER A 355 -8.33 3.50 -10.66
C SER A 355 -6.94 3.95 -10.17
N HIS A 356 -6.85 5.17 -9.61
CA HIS A 356 -5.58 5.67 -9.07
C HIS A 356 -5.05 4.78 -7.94
N THR A 357 -3.73 4.79 -7.74
CA THR A 357 -3.07 4.07 -6.63
C THR A 357 -3.23 4.82 -5.30
N SER A 358 -2.83 4.20 -4.18
CA SER A 358 -2.70 4.88 -2.87
C SER A 358 -1.50 5.81 -2.80
N GLY A 359 -0.55 5.67 -3.69
CA GLY A 359 0.63 6.52 -3.74
C GLY A 359 1.87 5.92 -3.08
N ASP A 360 2.82 6.82 -2.79
CA ASP A 360 4.06 6.54 -2.07
C ASP A 360 5.05 5.62 -2.82
N GLY A 361 4.98 5.64 -4.14
CA GLY A 361 6.02 5.10 -5.01
C GLY A 361 7.13 6.11 -5.25
N PHE A 362 8.34 5.63 -5.46
CA PHE A 362 9.60 6.34 -5.56
C PHE A 362 10.03 7.07 -4.28
N GLY A 363 11.05 6.55 -3.65
CA GLY A 363 11.80 7.25 -2.63
C GLY A 363 11.40 6.97 -1.20
N VAL A 364 10.72 5.87 -0.94
CA VAL A 364 10.45 5.46 0.44
C VAL A 364 11.49 4.45 0.89
N THR A 365 12.55 4.91 1.52
CA THR A 365 13.46 4.04 2.25
C THR A 365 13.12 4.16 3.73
N PRO A 366 12.65 3.08 4.37
CA PRO A 366 12.34 3.12 5.79
C PRO A 366 13.60 3.42 6.61
N TYR A 367 13.44 4.26 7.61
CA TYR A 367 14.49 4.63 8.55
C TYR A 367 13.91 4.64 9.95
N SER A 368 14.65 4.21 10.95
CA SER A 368 14.15 4.21 12.31
C SER A 368 15.05 4.99 13.27
N PHE A 369 14.42 5.67 14.22
CA PHE A 369 15.10 6.34 15.31
C PHE A 369 14.38 6.12 16.64
N THR A 370 15.10 6.36 17.73
CA THR A 370 14.62 6.16 19.09
C THR A 370 14.98 7.34 19.98
N THR A 371 14.29 7.45 21.11
CA THR A 371 14.60 8.36 22.22
C THR A 371 14.86 7.53 23.47
N ASP A 372 15.29 8.15 24.58
CA ASP A 372 15.51 7.42 25.82
C ASP A 372 14.23 6.74 26.33
N ILE A 373 13.07 7.40 26.18
CA ILE A 373 11.78 6.83 26.58
C ILE A 373 11.39 5.68 25.67
N LEU A 374 11.49 5.85 24.36
CA LEU A 374 11.17 4.79 23.40
C LEU A 374 12.07 3.56 23.62
N ARG A 375 13.38 3.78 23.76
CA ARG A 375 14.38 2.70 23.93
C ARG A 375 14.11 1.86 25.18
N ARG A 376 13.80 2.49 26.33
CA ARG A 376 13.51 1.74 27.58
C ARG A 376 12.18 0.96 27.52
N ASN A 377 11.34 1.23 26.52
CA ASN A 377 10.10 0.52 26.25
C ASN A 377 10.17 -0.37 25.02
N ASP A 378 11.37 -0.69 24.53
CA ASP A 378 11.56 -1.53 23.33
C ASP A 378 10.82 -0.98 22.10
N ALA A 379 10.79 0.35 21.98
CA ALA A 379 10.04 1.06 20.95
C ALA A 379 10.96 1.94 20.09
N LYS A 380 10.56 2.14 18.84
CA LYS A 380 11.20 3.05 17.88
C LYS A 380 10.18 3.67 16.95
N LEU A 381 10.52 4.78 16.36
CA LEU A 381 9.75 5.38 15.28
C LEU A 381 10.35 4.97 13.94
N VAL A 382 9.52 4.52 13.06
CA VAL A 382 9.86 4.25 11.66
C VAL A 382 9.26 5.38 10.82
N ILE A 383 10.03 5.90 9.88
CA ILE A 383 9.61 6.97 8.98
C ILE A 383 10.22 6.74 7.59
N PRO A 384 9.69 7.32 6.53
CA PRO A 384 10.39 7.42 5.27
C PRO A 384 11.60 8.36 5.41
N SER A 385 12.74 7.95 4.88
CA SER A 385 13.98 8.75 4.88
C SER A 385 14.20 9.47 3.57
N THR A 386 13.48 9.09 2.53
CA THR A 386 13.56 9.66 1.19
C THR A 386 12.18 10.11 0.75
N PHE A 387 12.11 11.25 0.06
CA PHE A 387 10.89 11.80 -0.49
C PHE A 387 11.11 12.12 -1.95
N TYR A 388 10.31 11.51 -2.81
CA TYR A 388 10.23 11.85 -4.22
C TYR A 388 9.59 13.26 -4.38
N ASN A 389 9.85 13.89 -5.52
CA ASN A 389 9.13 15.13 -5.86
C ASN A 389 7.63 14.82 -5.96
N LEU A 390 6.88 15.23 -4.91
CA LEU A 390 5.48 14.87 -4.65
C LEU A 390 4.47 15.57 -5.56
N GLU A 391 4.86 15.97 -6.79
CA GLU A 391 3.90 16.52 -7.76
C GLU A 391 2.85 15.48 -8.18
N GLU A 392 3.24 14.20 -8.15
CA GLU A 392 2.38 13.05 -8.46
C GLU A 392 2.43 12.04 -7.29
N PHE A 393 1.76 12.35 -6.18
CA PHE A 393 1.76 11.45 -5.00
C PHE A 393 1.12 10.09 -5.32
N GLN A 394 0.03 10.09 -6.09
CA GLN A 394 -0.69 8.90 -6.55
C GLN A 394 -0.55 8.76 -8.06
N THR A 395 -0.56 7.54 -8.56
CA THR A 395 -0.54 7.28 -10.00
C THR A 395 -1.95 7.18 -10.54
N GLU A 396 -2.30 8.08 -11.45
CA GLU A 396 -3.52 7.96 -12.25
C GLU A 396 -3.35 6.91 -13.34
N PRO A 397 -4.33 6.05 -13.59
CA PRO A 397 -4.26 5.10 -14.69
C PRO A 397 -4.36 5.80 -16.04
N SER A 398 -3.71 5.24 -17.06
CA SER A 398 -3.85 5.73 -18.45
C SER A 398 -5.27 5.54 -18.98
N ILE A 399 -5.97 4.50 -18.51
CA ILE A 399 -7.36 4.20 -18.85
C ILE A 399 -8.14 3.93 -17.58
N LYS A 400 -9.14 4.76 -17.30
CA LYS A 400 -10.00 4.59 -16.12
C LYS A 400 -11.08 3.54 -16.36
N THR A 401 -11.29 2.66 -15.38
CA THR A 401 -12.41 1.71 -15.33
C THR A 401 -13.26 1.94 -14.10
N LYS A 402 -14.43 1.31 -14.07
CA LYS A 402 -15.29 1.35 -12.89
C LYS A 402 -14.85 0.26 -11.91
N GLU A 403 -14.41 0.67 -10.74
CA GLU A 403 -13.94 -0.22 -9.68
C GLU A 403 -15.07 -1.07 -9.08
N ASP A 404 -14.75 -2.32 -8.73
CA ASP A 404 -15.64 -3.26 -8.04
C ASP A 404 -15.37 -3.30 -6.53
N LEU A 405 -16.36 -3.79 -5.76
CA LEU A 405 -16.21 -4.13 -4.34
C LEU A 405 -15.90 -5.63 -4.22
N LEU A 406 -14.61 -5.98 -4.21
CA LEU A 406 -14.16 -7.37 -4.23
C LEU A 406 -13.07 -7.63 -3.19
N MET A 407 -13.11 -8.82 -2.59
CA MET A 407 -11.96 -9.37 -1.89
C MET A 407 -10.89 -9.82 -2.88
N SER A 408 -9.64 -9.89 -2.41
CA SER A 408 -8.50 -10.28 -3.27
C SER A 408 -8.70 -11.63 -3.97
N TYR A 409 -9.38 -12.59 -3.35
CA TYR A 409 -9.67 -13.91 -3.93
C TYR A 409 -10.86 -13.91 -4.90
N GLU A 410 -11.61 -12.84 -5.00
CA GLU A 410 -12.72 -12.66 -5.95
C GLU A 410 -12.27 -12.06 -7.28
N TYR A 411 -11.05 -11.53 -7.36
CA TYR A 411 -10.47 -11.09 -8.62
C TYR A 411 -10.30 -12.28 -9.58
N ALA A 412 -10.45 -11.99 -10.87
CA ALA A 412 -10.47 -12.98 -11.95
C ALA A 412 -11.62 -13.98 -11.89
N THR A 413 -12.65 -13.74 -11.10
CA THR A 413 -13.90 -14.52 -11.09
C THR A 413 -14.97 -13.84 -11.95
N TYR A 414 -16.14 -14.51 -12.07
CA TYR A 414 -17.29 -13.91 -12.77
C TYR A 414 -17.81 -12.60 -12.15
N LYS A 415 -17.42 -12.28 -10.91
CA LYS A 415 -17.80 -11.05 -10.20
C LYS A 415 -16.94 -9.86 -10.63
N ASP A 416 -15.76 -10.09 -11.20
CA ASP A 416 -14.77 -9.08 -11.55
C ASP A 416 -15.18 -8.36 -12.87
N ASN A 417 -16.02 -7.33 -12.74
CA ASN A 417 -16.45 -6.56 -13.89
C ASN A 417 -15.37 -5.58 -14.36
N GLU A 418 -14.47 -5.16 -13.50
CA GLU A 418 -13.32 -4.33 -13.85
C GLU A 418 -12.37 -5.09 -14.79
N LEU A 419 -12.09 -6.36 -14.49
CA LEU A 419 -11.30 -7.22 -15.41
C LEU A 419 -12.03 -7.42 -16.75
N LYS A 420 -13.35 -7.61 -16.74
CA LYS A 420 -14.12 -7.70 -18.00
C LYS A 420 -13.97 -6.43 -18.84
N GLN A 421 -14.06 -5.25 -18.23
CA GLN A 421 -13.83 -3.98 -18.92
C GLN A 421 -12.41 -3.91 -19.50
N ALA A 422 -11.41 -4.32 -18.72
CA ALA A 422 -10.00 -4.35 -19.18
C ALA A 422 -9.81 -5.31 -20.38
N ILE A 423 -10.42 -6.49 -20.35
CA ILE A 423 -10.38 -7.46 -21.46
C ILE A 423 -10.98 -6.85 -22.73
N GLU A 424 -12.12 -6.17 -22.64
CA GLU A 424 -12.73 -5.52 -23.80
C GLU A 424 -11.86 -4.38 -24.36
N ILE A 425 -11.18 -3.62 -23.50
CA ILE A 425 -10.19 -2.61 -23.92
C ILE A 425 -9.04 -3.26 -24.69
N VAL A 426 -8.50 -4.36 -24.18
CA VAL A 426 -7.41 -5.10 -24.83
C VAL A 426 -7.84 -5.65 -26.19
N LYS A 427 -9.03 -6.26 -26.27
CA LYS A 427 -9.60 -6.76 -27.54
C LYS A 427 -9.77 -5.65 -28.58
N ALA A 428 -10.32 -4.50 -28.17
CA ALA A 428 -10.50 -3.36 -29.05
C ALA A 428 -9.16 -2.85 -29.63
N ARG A 429 -8.14 -2.70 -28.77
CA ARG A 429 -6.80 -2.28 -29.22
C ARG A 429 -6.14 -3.27 -30.16
N LYS A 430 -6.30 -4.57 -29.93
CA LYS A 430 -5.79 -5.61 -30.81
C LYS A 430 -6.42 -5.52 -32.20
N LEU A 431 -7.73 -5.34 -32.29
CA LEU A 431 -8.44 -5.14 -33.56
C LEU A 431 -7.97 -3.88 -34.29
N GLU A 432 -7.74 -2.78 -33.61
CA GLU A 432 -7.20 -1.55 -34.21
C GLU A 432 -5.80 -1.76 -34.79
N GLN A 433 -4.93 -2.50 -34.10
CA GLN A 433 -3.58 -2.81 -34.56
C GLN A 433 -3.62 -3.70 -35.81
N GLU A 434 -4.46 -4.73 -35.83
CA GLU A 434 -4.63 -5.64 -36.96
C GLU A 434 -5.18 -4.88 -38.20
N ASN A 435 -6.13 -3.98 -38.01
CA ASN A 435 -6.68 -3.16 -39.08
C ASN A 435 -5.66 -2.18 -39.65
N ASN A 436 -4.83 -1.54 -38.80
CA ASN A 436 -3.78 -0.61 -39.25
C ASN A 436 -2.66 -1.32 -40.05
N ILE A 437 -2.38 -2.58 -39.77
CA ILE A 437 -1.40 -3.37 -40.52
C ILE A 437 -1.96 -3.76 -41.91
N SER A 438 -3.28 -3.94 -42.03
CA SER A 438 -3.91 -4.32 -43.31
C SER A 438 -4.03 -3.17 -44.31
N PHE A 439 -3.72 -1.93 -43.94
CA PHE A 439 -3.74 -0.74 -44.80
C PHE A 439 -2.35 -0.21 -45.17
N GLN A 440 -1.27 -0.89 -44.77
CA GLN A 440 0.10 -0.65 -45.20
C GLN A 440 0.56 -1.75 -46.21
#